data_ca98f61a57b72f8a4a7078a027f15a1b
#
_entry.id   ca98f61a57b72f8a4a7078a027f15a1b
#
_cell.length_a   1.000
_cell.length_b   1.000
_cell.length_c   1.000
_cell.angle_alpha   90.00
_cell.angle_beta   90.00
_cell.angle_gamma   90.00
#
_symmetry.space_group_name_H-M   'P 1'
#
loop_
_entity.id
_entity.type
_entity.pdbx_description
1 polymer ?
#
loop_
_entity_poly.entity_id
_entity_poly.type
_entity_poly.pdbx_seq_one_letter_code
_entity_poly.pdbx_strand_id
1 'polypeptide(L)'
;MTDKTITIFLADDHTIVRQGLAKLLEGEPNFRVVGEAENGREAVKRVTELRPNVVIMDIAMPLLNGIEATRQIKRVCPKIKIIILSMHSHDIYISELFSLGASGYLLKNSTGTDIIKAVHAATAGNTYLSPSISRRVIEDYVSLRKKSPQELLYSKLSNREREVFQMIAEGKSSKEISEILFVSTSTVKTHRSNIMKKLKMNNISQLVQFAIHLGIVEIQS
;
A
#
# COMPACT_ATOMS: atom_id res chain seq x y z
N MET A 1 -12.48 -33.06 6.45
CA MET A 1 -12.10 -31.71 6.91
C MET A 1 -12.81 -30.75 5.99
N THR A 2 -13.74 -29.97 6.48
CA THR A 2 -14.45 -28.97 5.65
C THR A 2 -13.45 -27.91 5.23
N ASP A 3 -13.10 -27.91 3.95
CA ASP A 3 -12.22 -26.89 3.37
C ASP A 3 -12.88 -25.52 3.55
N LYS A 4 -12.34 -24.75 4.50
CA LYS A 4 -12.88 -23.43 4.82
C LYS A 4 -12.57 -22.48 3.67
N THR A 5 -13.59 -21.95 3.04
CA THR A 5 -13.47 -20.96 1.97
C THR A 5 -12.67 -19.74 2.47
N ILE A 6 -11.61 -19.38 1.76
CA ILE A 6 -10.81 -18.19 2.01
C ILE A 6 -11.36 -17.05 1.18
N THR A 7 -11.85 -16.01 1.87
CA THR A 7 -12.38 -14.80 1.22
C THR A 7 -11.24 -13.81 0.98
N ILE A 8 -11.15 -13.29 -0.26
CA ILE A 8 -10.07 -12.43 -0.72
C ILE A 8 -10.65 -11.11 -1.24
N PHE A 9 -10.02 -10.01 -0.91
CA PHE A 9 -10.33 -8.68 -1.44
C PHE A 9 -9.14 -8.18 -2.25
N LEU A 10 -9.40 -7.56 -3.41
CA LEU A 10 -8.37 -7.04 -4.30
C LEU A 10 -8.40 -5.51 -4.31
N ALA A 11 -7.25 -4.88 -4.10
CA ALA A 11 -7.08 -3.44 -4.20
C ALA A 11 -5.90 -3.12 -5.10
N ASP A 12 -6.19 -2.64 -6.31
CA ASP A 12 -5.21 -2.26 -7.35
C ASP A 12 -5.91 -1.28 -8.29
N ASP A 13 -5.28 -0.20 -8.70
CA ASP A 13 -5.87 0.78 -9.63
C ASP A 13 -5.82 0.30 -11.10
N HIS A 14 -5.01 -0.70 -11.40
CA HIS A 14 -4.91 -1.28 -12.73
C HIS A 14 -5.97 -2.36 -12.98
N THR A 15 -7.01 -2.04 -13.75
CA THR A 15 -8.13 -2.95 -14.03
C THR A 15 -7.70 -4.30 -14.59
N ILE A 16 -6.71 -4.33 -15.50
CA ILE A 16 -6.23 -5.58 -16.11
C ILE A 16 -5.56 -6.49 -15.07
N VAL A 17 -4.76 -5.90 -14.18
CA VAL A 17 -4.09 -6.65 -13.09
C VAL A 17 -5.15 -7.23 -12.15
N ARG A 18 -6.11 -6.42 -11.76
CA ARG A 18 -7.19 -6.80 -10.84
C ARG A 18 -8.04 -7.95 -11.41
N GLN A 19 -8.46 -7.83 -12.67
CA GLN A 19 -9.21 -8.90 -13.37
C GLN A 19 -8.38 -10.18 -13.53
N GLY A 20 -7.11 -10.06 -13.85
CA GLY A 20 -6.19 -11.20 -13.95
C GLY A 20 -6.04 -11.94 -12.61
N LEU A 21 -5.88 -11.19 -11.52
CA LEU A 21 -5.81 -11.72 -10.16
C LEU A 21 -7.13 -12.39 -9.75
N ALA A 22 -8.27 -11.77 -10.02
CA ALA A 22 -9.58 -12.36 -9.71
C ALA A 22 -9.73 -13.71 -10.41
N LYS A 23 -9.47 -13.78 -11.71
CA LYS A 23 -9.57 -15.01 -12.49
C LYS A 23 -8.60 -16.09 -12.00
N LEU A 24 -7.37 -15.72 -11.65
CA LEU A 24 -6.38 -16.63 -11.10
C LEU A 24 -6.84 -17.25 -9.78
N LEU A 25 -7.31 -16.39 -8.87
CA LEU A 25 -7.69 -16.81 -7.51
C LEU A 25 -8.99 -17.61 -7.50
N GLU A 26 -9.96 -17.24 -8.34
CA GLU A 26 -11.21 -17.98 -8.49
C GLU A 26 -11.01 -19.34 -9.18
N GLY A 27 -9.87 -19.59 -9.81
CA GLY A 27 -9.46 -20.90 -10.28
C GLY A 27 -9.14 -21.89 -9.16
N GLU A 28 -8.89 -21.42 -7.94
CA GLU A 28 -8.61 -22.27 -6.78
C GLU A 28 -9.92 -22.63 -6.05
N PRO A 29 -10.19 -23.93 -5.79
CA PRO A 29 -11.49 -24.40 -5.28
C PRO A 29 -11.91 -23.74 -3.96
N ASN A 30 -10.96 -23.33 -3.15
CA ASN A 30 -11.19 -22.82 -1.79
C ASN A 30 -11.05 -21.30 -1.68
N PHE A 31 -10.85 -20.59 -2.79
CA PHE A 31 -10.73 -19.14 -2.81
C PHE A 31 -12.00 -18.50 -3.37
N ARG A 32 -12.35 -17.35 -2.82
CA ARG A 32 -13.46 -16.54 -3.30
C ARG A 32 -13.09 -15.06 -3.21
N VAL A 33 -13.11 -14.37 -4.34
CA VAL A 33 -13.00 -12.92 -4.39
C VAL A 33 -14.32 -12.30 -3.97
N VAL A 34 -14.32 -11.54 -2.87
CA VAL A 34 -15.53 -10.95 -2.28
C VAL A 34 -15.68 -9.47 -2.54
N GLY A 35 -14.70 -8.85 -3.17
CA GLY A 35 -14.75 -7.45 -3.55
C GLY A 35 -13.44 -6.94 -4.09
N GLU A 36 -13.52 -5.76 -4.73
CA GLU A 36 -12.42 -5.07 -5.37
C GLU A 36 -12.47 -3.58 -5.05
N ALA A 37 -11.34 -2.89 -5.18
CA ALA A 37 -11.24 -1.44 -5.09
C ALA A 37 -10.15 -0.92 -6.03
N GLU A 38 -10.32 0.31 -6.52
CA GLU A 38 -9.36 0.99 -7.42
C GLU A 38 -8.51 2.03 -6.70
N ASN A 39 -8.74 2.23 -5.41
CA ASN A 39 -8.01 3.16 -4.58
C ASN A 39 -8.05 2.74 -3.11
N GLY A 40 -7.10 3.26 -2.33
CA GLY A 40 -6.97 2.89 -0.93
C GLY A 40 -8.14 3.33 -0.05
N ARG A 41 -8.85 4.44 -0.37
CA ARG A 41 -9.99 4.89 0.42
C ARG A 41 -11.18 3.93 0.30
N GLU A 42 -11.46 3.52 -0.93
CA GLU A 42 -12.49 2.52 -1.19
C GLU A 42 -12.11 1.18 -0.56
N ALA A 43 -10.83 0.78 -0.68
CA ALA A 43 -10.32 -0.44 -0.07
C ALA A 43 -10.55 -0.45 1.45
N VAL A 44 -10.19 0.62 2.17
CA VAL A 44 -10.41 0.73 3.62
C VAL A 44 -11.88 0.58 3.97
N LYS A 45 -12.76 1.31 3.28
CA LYS A 45 -14.21 1.26 3.52
C LYS A 45 -14.75 -0.15 3.32
N ARG A 46 -14.56 -0.73 2.12
CA ARG A 46 -15.14 -2.03 1.76
C ARG A 46 -14.54 -3.21 2.53
N VAL A 47 -13.23 -3.18 2.81
CA VAL A 47 -12.58 -4.20 3.64
C VAL A 47 -13.12 -4.20 5.07
N THR A 48 -13.40 -3.02 5.63
CA THR A 48 -13.98 -2.89 6.96
C THR A 48 -15.41 -3.46 7.02
N GLU A 49 -16.18 -3.28 5.95
CA GLU A 49 -17.54 -3.80 5.81
C GLU A 49 -17.55 -5.33 5.57
N LEU A 50 -16.77 -5.80 4.60
CA LEU A 50 -16.78 -7.19 4.12
C LEU A 50 -15.99 -8.15 5.02
N ARG A 51 -14.99 -7.64 5.73
CA ARG A 51 -14.08 -8.41 6.61
C ARG A 51 -13.50 -9.67 5.96
N PRO A 52 -12.83 -9.56 4.80
CA PRO A 52 -12.22 -10.69 4.13
C PRO A 52 -11.13 -11.35 4.99
N ASN A 53 -10.78 -12.59 4.67
CA ASN A 53 -9.65 -13.26 5.32
C ASN A 53 -8.32 -12.63 4.88
N VAL A 54 -8.20 -12.33 3.58
CA VAL A 54 -6.98 -11.80 2.95
C VAL A 54 -7.32 -10.59 2.10
N VAL A 55 -6.46 -9.59 2.11
CA VAL A 55 -6.46 -8.46 1.18
C VAL A 55 -5.17 -8.54 0.37
N ILE A 56 -5.27 -8.54 -0.96
CA ILE A 56 -4.13 -8.28 -1.84
C ILE A 56 -4.18 -6.79 -2.17
N MET A 57 -3.12 -6.08 -1.80
CA MET A 57 -3.06 -4.63 -1.78
C MET A 57 -1.90 -4.11 -2.62
N ASP A 58 -2.20 -3.35 -3.65
CA ASP A 58 -1.17 -2.56 -4.33
C ASP A 58 -0.71 -1.38 -3.47
N ILE A 59 0.54 -0.97 -3.64
CA ILE A 59 1.09 0.22 -2.96
C ILE A 59 0.69 1.49 -3.68
N ALA A 60 0.86 1.53 -5.00
CA ALA A 60 0.73 2.74 -5.80
C ALA A 60 -0.72 2.96 -6.26
N MET A 61 -1.61 3.27 -5.33
CA MET A 61 -3.01 3.58 -5.63
C MET A 61 -3.33 5.07 -5.42
N PRO A 62 -4.25 5.64 -6.23
CA PRO A 62 -4.68 7.02 -6.09
C PRO A 62 -5.48 7.26 -4.79
N LEU A 63 -5.60 8.53 -4.38
CA LEU A 63 -6.35 9.04 -3.21
C LEU A 63 -5.80 8.63 -1.84
N LEU A 64 -5.38 7.38 -1.69
CA LEU A 64 -4.76 6.81 -0.50
C LEU A 64 -3.92 5.61 -0.93
N ASN A 65 -2.62 5.65 -0.73
CA ASN A 65 -1.73 4.55 -1.10
C ASN A 65 -1.93 3.32 -0.22
N GLY A 66 -1.42 2.16 -0.69
CA GLY A 66 -1.61 0.89 -0.01
C GLY A 66 -0.96 0.80 1.38
N ILE A 67 0.07 1.61 1.65
CA ILE A 67 0.72 1.66 2.97
C ILE A 67 -0.22 2.27 3.99
N GLU A 68 -0.78 3.45 3.67
CA GLU A 68 -1.72 4.13 4.55
C GLU A 68 -3.06 3.37 4.64
N ALA A 69 -3.50 2.73 3.54
CA ALA A 69 -4.65 1.85 3.56
C ALA A 69 -4.42 0.65 4.49
N THR A 70 -3.24 0.00 4.40
CA THR A 70 -2.83 -1.08 5.30
C THR A 70 -2.84 -0.64 6.76
N ARG A 71 -2.29 0.54 7.06
CA ARG A 71 -2.28 1.12 8.41
C ARG A 71 -3.69 1.28 8.95
N GLN A 72 -4.60 1.86 8.16
CA GLN A 72 -5.98 2.09 8.58
C GLN A 72 -6.74 0.77 8.76
N ILE A 73 -6.61 -0.17 7.83
CA ILE A 73 -7.24 -1.50 7.93
C ILE A 73 -6.75 -2.24 9.17
N LYS A 74 -5.45 -2.29 9.40
CA LYS A 74 -4.87 -3.00 10.56
C LYS A 74 -5.27 -2.41 11.89
N ARG A 75 -5.50 -1.11 11.95
CA ARG A 75 -6.01 -0.44 13.18
C ARG A 75 -7.43 -0.88 13.52
N VAL A 76 -8.30 -1.05 12.53
CA VAL A 76 -9.73 -1.39 12.71
C VAL A 76 -9.96 -2.90 12.69
N CYS A 77 -9.23 -3.60 11.86
CA CYS A 77 -9.38 -5.03 11.59
C CYS A 77 -8.02 -5.76 11.68
N PRO A 78 -7.39 -5.89 12.86
CA PRO A 78 -6.01 -6.40 13.00
C PRO A 78 -5.84 -7.86 12.56
N LYS A 79 -6.91 -8.64 12.53
CA LYS A 79 -6.88 -10.06 12.14
C LYS A 79 -6.81 -10.28 10.62
N ILE A 80 -7.22 -9.31 9.82
CA ILE A 80 -7.18 -9.41 8.35
C ILE A 80 -5.73 -9.55 7.90
N LYS A 81 -5.47 -10.53 7.04
CA LYS A 81 -4.16 -10.74 6.45
C LYS A 81 -3.99 -9.83 5.24
N ILE A 82 -2.88 -9.10 5.16
CA ILE A 82 -2.62 -8.18 4.06
C ILE A 82 -1.37 -8.64 3.33
N ILE A 83 -1.51 -8.93 2.05
CA ILE A 83 -0.43 -9.27 1.13
C ILE A 83 -0.23 -8.09 0.22
N ILE A 84 0.98 -7.54 0.22
CA ILE A 84 1.35 -6.42 -0.64
C ILE A 84 1.77 -6.95 -2.00
N LEU A 85 1.29 -6.30 -3.06
CA LEU A 85 1.68 -6.55 -4.43
C LEU A 85 2.19 -5.24 -5.04
N SER A 86 3.45 -5.17 -5.47
CA SER A 86 4.07 -3.92 -5.90
C SER A 86 4.92 -4.10 -7.16
N MET A 87 5.01 -3.06 -7.99
CA MET A 87 5.98 -3.00 -9.10
C MET A 87 7.41 -2.81 -8.60
N HIS A 88 7.57 -2.27 -7.40
CA HIS A 88 8.87 -1.85 -6.88
C HIS A 88 9.41 -2.81 -5.82
N SER A 89 10.69 -3.12 -5.95
CA SER A 89 11.45 -3.89 -4.96
C SER A 89 12.15 -2.98 -3.94
N HIS A 90 11.74 -1.70 -3.81
CA HIS A 90 12.41 -0.76 -2.93
C HIS A 90 12.18 -1.06 -1.44
N ASP A 91 13.27 -1.12 -0.70
CA ASP A 91 13.35 -1.53 0.71
C ASP A 91 12.61 -0.60 1.68
N ILE A 92 12.33 0.63 1.22
CA ILE A 92 11.71 1.72 2.00
C ILE A 92 10.40 1.27 2.65
N TYR A 93 9.62 0.48 1.95
CA TYR A 93 8.28 0.09 2.37
C TYR A 93 8.20 -1.27 3.03
N ILE A 94 9.18 -2.15 2.77
CA ILE A 94 9.13 -3.53 3.25
C ILE A 94 9.15 -3.54 4.78
N SER A 95 10.11 -2.85 5.40
CA SER A 95 10.21 -2.79 6.86
C SER A 95 9.01 -2.07 7.51
N GLU A 96 8.50 -0.99 6.89
CA GLU A 96 7.31 -0.28 7.39
C GLU A 96 6.08 -1.16 7.31
N LEU A 97 5.82 -1.81 6.17
CA LEU A 97 4.67 -2.68 5.96
C LEU A 97 4.65 -3.88 6.90
N PHE A 98 5.82 -4.50 7.16
CA PHE A 98 5.89 -5.57 8.17
C PHE A 98 5.71 -5.04 9.59
N SER A 99 6.18 -3.85 9.91
CA SER A 99 5.89 -3.21 11.21
C SER A 99 4.40 -2.93 11.41
N LEU A 100 3.68 -2.68 10.31
CA LEU A 100 2.21 -2.54 10.29
C LEU A 100 1.47 -3.88 10.34
N GLY A 101 2.17 -5.01 10.26
CA GLY A 101 1.60 -6.35 10.31
C GLY A 101 1.16 -6.89 8.94
N ALA A 102 1.81 -6.49 7.85
CA ALA A 102 1.64 -7.15 6.56
C ALA A 102 2.01 -8.63 6.68
N SER A 103 1.28 -9.49 5.98
CA SER A 103 1.45 -10.95 6.01
C SER A 103 2.23 -11.48 4.80
N GLY A 104 2.53 -10.62 3.83
CA GLY A 104 3.34 -10.98 2.66
C GLY A 104 3.69 -9.78 1.81
N TYR A 105 4.74 -9.96 0.99
CA TYR A 105 5.17 -8.98 0.00
C TYR A 105 5.61 -9.70 -1.28
N LEU A 106 4.97 -9.37 -2.39
CA LEU A 106 5.28 -9.88 -3.71
C LEU A 106 5.48 -8.73 -4.70
N LEU A 107 6.25 -9.02 -5.74
CA LEU A 107 6.31 -8.14 -6.90
C LEU A 107 5.18 -8.46 -7.88
N LYS A 108 4.67 -7.49 -8.63
CA LYS A 108 3.64 -7.67 -9.66
C LYS A 108 4.11 -8.59 -10.82
N ASN A 109 5.41 -8.82 -10.96
CA ASN A 109 5.99 -9.80 -11.87
C ASN A 109 6.15 -11.22 -11.26
N SER A 110 5.68 -11.45 -10.04
CA SER A 110 5.63 -12.77 -9.42
C SER A 110 4.67 -13.69 -10.18
N THR A 111 4.93 -14.99 -10.14
CA THR A 111 4.07 -15.97 -10.80
C THR A 111 2.72 -16.12 -10.10
N GLY A 112 1.70 -16.57 -10.82
CA GLY A 112 0.39 -16.86 -10.22
C GLY A 112 0.49 -17.88 -9.07
N THR A 113 1.38 -18.86 -9.18
CA THR A 113 1.65 -19.85 -8.12
C THR A 113 2.23 -19.21 -6.86
N ASP A 114 3.02 -18.13 -6.98
CA ASP A 114 3.55 -17.41 -5.82
C ASP A 114 2.44 -16.66 -5.08
N ILE A 115 1.50 -16.11 -5.82
CA ILE A 115 0.34 -15.40 -5.24
C ILE A 115 -0.53 -16.39 -4.45
N ILE A 116 -0.83 -17.56 -5.02
CA ILE A 116 -1.60 -18.61 -4.36
C ILE A 116 -0.87 -19.09 -3.08
N LYS A 117 0.44 -19.35 -3.16
CA LYS A 117 1.26 -19.72 -1.99
C LYS A 117 1.23 -18.63 -0.91
N ALA A 118 1.28 -17.37 -1.30
CA ALA A 118 1.23 -16.26 -0.34
C ALA A 118 -0.12 -16.20 0.39
N VAL A 119 -1.25 -16.45 -0.29
CA VAL A 119 -2.57 -16.51 0.34
C VAL A 119 -2.63 -17.66 1.35
N HIS A 120 -2.17 -18.86 0.97
CA HIS A 120 -2.13 -19.99 1.91
C HIS A 120 -1.21 -19.72 3.09
N ALA A 121 -0.01 -19.20 2.88
CA ALA A 121 0.93 -18.87 3.95
C ALA A 121 0.32 -17.83 4.91
N ALA A 122 -0.26 -16.76 4.39
CA ALA A 122 -0.88 -15.71 5.20
C ALA A 122 -2.04 -16.25 6.05
N THR A 123 -2.90 -17.10 5.49
CA THR A 123 -4.02 -17.70 6.23
C THR A 123 -3.56 -18.70 7.28
N ALA A 124 -2.44 -19.38 7.07
CA ALA A 124 -1.78 -20.23 8.05
C ALA A 124 -1.04 -19.46 9.16
N GLY A 125 -0.99 -18.11 9.06
CA GLY A 125 -0.28 -17.27 10.03
C GLY A 125 1.21 -17.07 9.73
N ASN A 126 1.69 -17.55 8.58
CA ASN A 126 3.06 -17.39 8.14
C ASN A 126 3.21 -16.13 7.26
N THR A 127 4.43 -15.61 7.18
CA THR A 127 4.79 -14.52 6.28
C THR A 127 5.31 -15.08 4.96
N TYR A 128 4.87 -14.52 3.83
CA TYR A 128 5.39 -14.87 2.51
C TYR A 128 6.14 -13.71 1.88
N LEU A 129 7.35 -13.99 1.43
CA LEU A 129 8.17 -13.07 0.64
C LEU A 129 8.51 -13.73 -0.69
N SER A 130 8.38 -12.99 -1.80
CA SER A 130 8.94 -13.50 -3.06
C SER A 130 10.46 -13.68 -2.93
N PRO A 131 11.07 -14.62 -3.67
CA PRO A 131 12.51 -14.93 -3.52
C PRO A 131 13.44 -13.72 -3.66
N SER A 132 13.11 -12.80 -4.57
CA SER A 132 13.85 -11.55 -4.76
C SER A 132 13.79 -10.63 -3.55
N ILE A 133 12.61 -10.53 -2.94
CA ILE A 133 12.39 -9.73 -1.74
C ILE A 133 13.07 -10.36 -0.52
N SER A 134 12.97 -11.68 -0.37
CA SER A 134 13.63 -12.39 0.74
C SER A 134 15.14 -12.15 0.76
N ARG A 135 15.80 -12.25 -0.41
CA ARG A 135 17.24 -11.98 -0.53
C ARG A 135 17.55 -10.57 -0.05
N ARG A 136 16.79 -9.61 -0.47
CA ARG A 136 16.99 -8.19 -0.16
C ARG A 136 16.82 -7.90 1.33
N VAL A 137 15.76 -8.44 1.94
CA VAL A 137 15.53 -8.29 3.40
C VAL A 137 16.72 -8.86 4.19
N ILE A 138 17.28 -9.99 3.74
CA ILE A 138 18.47 -10.59 4.39
C ILE A 138 19.71 -9.69 4.20
N GLU A 139 19.93 -9.18 2.99
CA GLU A 139 21.06 -8.26 2.70
C GLU A 139 20.97 -6.99 3.54
N ASP A 140 19.78 -6.41 3.69
CA ASP A 140 19.55 -5.23 4.52
C ASP A 140 19.77 -5.51 6.01
N TYR A 141 19.29 -6.64 6.50
CA TYR A 141 19.53 -7.07 7.88
C TYR A 141 21.03 -7.26 8.17
N VAL A 142 21.72 -7.90 7.25
CA VAL A 142 23.17 -8.14 7.38
C VAL A 142 23.97 -6.84 7.29
N SER A 143 23.56 -5.90 6.46
CA SER A 143 24.26 -4.61 6.28
C SER A 143 24.00 -3.61 7.40
N LEU A 144 23.10 -3.88 8.34
CA LEU A 144 22.64 -2.93 9.38
C LEU A 144 22.25 -1.57 8.79
N ARG A 145 21.51 -1.59 7.71
CA ARG A 145 21.20 -0.41 6.89
C ARG A 145 20.62 0.73 7.71
N LYS A 146 21.32 1.86 7.73
CA LYS A 146 20.76 3.13 8.21
C LYS A 146 19.69 3.60 7.21
N LYS A 147 18.53 4.02 7.68
CA LYS A 147 17.49 4.65 6.84
C LYS A 147 18.11 5.74 5.97
N SER A 148 17.73 5.81 4.70
CA SER A 148 18.19 6.89 3.84
C SER A 148 17.77 8.25 4.41
N PRO A 149 18.48 9.35 4.10
CA PRO A 149 18.08 10.69 4.53
C PRO A 149 16.64 11.04 4.09
N GLN A 150 16.20 10.54 2.93
CA GLN A 150 14.84 10.73 2.40
C GLN A 150 13.80 10.00 3.25
N GLU A 151 14.04 8.74 3.59
CA GLU A 151 13.17 7.95 4.48
C GLU A 151 13.00 8.60 5.85
N LEU A 152 14.10 9.13 6.40
CA LEU A 152 14.07 9.85 7.67
C LEU A 152 13.24 11.13 7.59
N LEU A 153 13.27 11.84 6.46
CA LEU A 153 12.44 13.02 6.25
C LEU A 153 10.95 12.64 6.14
N TYR A 154 10.63 11.65 5.32
CA TYR A 154 9.24 11.18 5.15
C TYR A 154 8.63 10.66 6.44
N SER A 155 9.41 9.97 7.27
CA SER A 155 8.93 9.45 8.56
C SER A 155 8.48 10.54 9.56
N LYS A 156 8.89 11.82 9.35
CA LYS A 156 8.45 12.96 10.17
C LYS A 156 7.04 13.45 9.86
N LEU A 157 6.46 13.00 8.73
CA LEU A 157 5.08 13.36 8.38
C LEU A 157 4.10 12.55 9.23
N SER A 158 3.07 13.23 9.76
CA SER A 158 1.92 12.55 10.36
C SER A 158 1.11 11.82 9.28
N ASN A 159 0.24 10.88 9.68
CA ASN A 159 -0.62 10.16 8.75
C ASN A 159 -1.43 11.12 7.85
N ARG A 160 -1.97 12.19 8.44
CA ARG A 160 -2.74 13.20 7.70
C ARG A 160 -1.88 13.99 6.73
N GLU A 161 -0.65 14.31 7.11
CA GLU A 161 0.30 14.98 6.21
C GLU A 161 0.74 14.07 5.07
N ARG A 162 0.85 12.74 5.28
CA ARG A 162 1.16 11.77 4.22
C ARG A 162 0.03 11.66 3.19
N GLU A 163 -1.23 11.64 3.64
CA GLU A 163 -2.39 11.69 2.75
C GLU A 163 -2.39 12.95 1.89
N VAL A 164 -2.18 14.11 2.52
CA VAL A 164 -2.13 15.40 1.80
C VAL A 164 -0.92 15.46 0.86
N PHE A 165 0.24 14.98 1.29
CA PHE A 165 1.47 14.90 0.48
C PHE A 165 1.25 14.12 -0.80
N GLN A 166 0.65 12.92 -0.71
CA GLN A 166 0.35 12.10 -1.87
C GLN A 166 -0.56 12.84 -2.86
N MET A 167 -1.66 13.39 -2.39
CA MET A 167 -2.61 14.10 -3.25
C MET A 167 -2.00 15.36 -3.92
N ILE A 168 -1.08 16.05 -3.25
CA ILE A 168 -0.31 17.13 -3.87
C ILE A 168 0.59 16.57 -4.99
N ALA A 169 1.24 15.45 -4.75
CA ALA A 169 2.12 14.80 -5.74
C ALA A 169 1.33 14.27 -6.95
N GLU A 170 0.06 13.87 -6.76
CA GLU A 170 -0.90 13.52 -7.80
C GLU A 170 -1.43 14.75 -8.57
N GLY A 171 -0.98 15.96 -8.23
CA GLY A 171 -1.38 17.20 -8.91
C GLY A 171 -2.71 17.80 -8.44
N LYS A 172 -3.32 17.31 -7.35
CA LYS A 172 -4.59 17.83 -6.84
C LYS A 172 -4.43 19.22 -6.24
N SER A 173 -5.38 20.09 -6.52
CA SER A 173 -5.48 21.42 -5.94
C SER A 173 -5.90 21.36 -4.46
N SER A 174 -5.62 22.43 -3.72
CA SER A 174 -6.05 22.52 -2.31
C SER A 174 -7.58 22.44 -2.13
N LYS A 175 -8.35 22.83 -3.16
CA LYS A 175 -9.81 22.73 -3.17
C LYS A 175 -10.25 21.28 -3.28
N GLU A 176 -9.74 20.54 -4.28
CA GLU A 176 -10.04 19.12 -4.47
C GLU A 176 -9.64 18.29 -3.24
N ILE A 177 -8.44 18.55 -2.67
CA ILE A 177 -8.00 17.88 -1.45
C ILE A 177 -8.95 18.18 -0.28
N SER A 178 -9.43 19.42 -0.15
CA SER A 178 -10.37 19.78 0.92
C SER A 178 -11.70 19.06 0.80
N GLU A 179 -12.20 18.88 -0.41
CA GLU A 179 -13.42 18.13 -0.71
C GLU A 179 -13.24 16.63 -0.41
N ILE A 180 -12.15 16.03 -0.87
CA ILE A 180 -11.82 14.60 -0.65
C ILE A 180 -11.65 14.29 0.84
N LEU A 181 -11.04 15.21 1.59
CA LEU A 181 -10.68 15.00 3.00
C LEU A 181 -11.75 15.50 3.97
N PHE A 182 -12.82 16.15 3.48
CA PHE A 182 -13.89 16.78 4.28
C PHE A 182 -13.36 17.77 5.33
N VAL A 183 -12.39 18.62 4.90
CA VAL A 183 -11.80 19.67 5.74
C VAL A 183 -11.84 21.02 5.02
N SER A 184 -11.51 22.11 5.71
CA SER A 184 -11.43 23.43 5.06
C SER A 184 -10.18 23.51 4.14
N THR A 185 -10.25 24.35 3.10
CA THR A 185 -9.09 24.64 2.25
C THR A 185 -7.96 25.31 3.03
N SER A 186 -8.27 26.05 4.10
CA SER A 186 -7.26 26.62 5.00
C SER A 186 -6.50 25.53 5.77
N THR A 187 -7.19 24.47 6.20
CA THR A 187 -6.57 23.29 6.84
C THR A 187 -5.60 22.60 5.88
N VAL A 188 -5.99 22.42 4.61
CA VAL A 188 -5.11 21.85 3.59
C VAL A 188 -3.87 22.70 3.35
N LYS A 189 -4.02 24.03 3.28
CA LYS A 189 -2.89 24.96 3.14
C LYS A 189 -1.93 24.86 4.33
N THR A 190 -2.45 24.71 5.54
CA THR A 190 -1.63 24.50 6.74
C THR A 190 -0.85 23.20 6.67
N HIS A 191 -1.50 22.08 6.31
CA HIS A 191 -0.80 20.80 6.11
C HIS A 191 0.29 20.92 5.04
N ARG A 192 -0.02 21.55 3.91
CA ARG A 192 0.96 21.79 2.84
C ARG A 192 2.19 22.56 3.34
N SER A 193 1.99 23.64 4.07
CA SER A 193 3.10 24.41 4.67
C SER A 193 3.94 23.56 5.61
N ASN A 194 3.30 22.79 6.48
CA ASN A 194 3.98 21.88 7.41
C ASN A 194 4.77 20.80 6.71
N ILE A 195 4.21 20.19 5.64
CA ILE A 195 4.88 19.19 4.81
C ILE A 195 6.15 19.78 4.21
N MET A 196 6.04 20.92 3.53
CA MET A 196 7.17 21.59 2.90
C MET A 196 8.30 21.86 3.91
N LYS A 197 7.93 22.38 5.10
CA LYS A 197 8.88 22.64 6.19
C LYS A 197 9.56 21.37 6.70
N LYS A 198 8.79 20.30 6.96
CA LYS A 198 9.31 19.01 7.48
C LYS A 198 10.23 18.33 6.48
N LEU A 199 9.86 18.37 5.19
CA LEU A 199 10.65 17.78 4.09
C LEU A 199 11.79 18.69 3.63
N LYS A 200 11.88 19.93 4.13
CA LYS A 200 12.88 20.94 3.73
C LYS A 200 12.83 21.25 2.22
N MET A 201 11.63 21.39 1.68
CA MET A 201 11.38 21.65 0.26
C MET A 201 10.81 23.04 0.05
N ASN A 202 11.17 23.67 -1.09
CA ASN A 202 10.78 25.04 -1.39
C ASN A 202 9.74 25.15 -2.50
N ASN A 203 9.50 24.10 -3.27
CA ASN A 203 8.54 24.10 -4.37
C ASN A 203 7.90 22.72 -4.57
N ILE A 204 6.80 22.70 -5.34
CA ILE A 204 6.03 21.48 -5.61
C ILE A 204 6.80 20.49 -6.46
N SER A 205 7.63 20.96 -7.40
CA SER A 205 8.39 20.06 -8.26
C SER A 205 9.34 19.17 -7.45
N GLN A 206 9.97 19.73 -6.42
CA GLN A 206 10.80 18.93 -5.48
C GLN A 206 9.95 17.90 -4.72
N LEU A 207 8.72 18.27 -4.33
CA LEU A 207 7.81 17.36 -3.64
C LEU A 207 7.37 16.21 -4.55
N VAL A 208 7.04 16.50 -5.83
CA VAL A 208 6.67 15.48 -6.82
C VAL A 208 7.85 14.54 -7.09
N GLN A 209 9.06 15.08 -7.34
CA GLN A 209 10.26 14.27 -7.53
C GLN A 209 10.55 13.36 -6.31
N PHE A 210 10.34 13.88 -5.12
CA PHE A 210 10.51 13.12 -3.89
C PHE A 210 9.46 12.01 -3.77
N ALA A 211 8.20 12.28 -4.12
CA ALA A 211 7.14 11.27 -4.12
C ALA A 211 7.39 10.15 -5.14
N ILE A 212 7.89 10.51 -6.35
CA ILE A 212 8.31 9.54 -7.36
C ILE A 212 9.49 8.71 -6.86
N HIS A 213 10.51 9.35 -6.29
CA HIS A 213 11.67 8.65 -5.73
C HIS A 213 11.27 7.67 -4.62
N LEU A 214 10.29 8.02 -3.81
CA LEU A 214 9.71 7.15 -2.80
C LEU A 214 8.71 6.11 -3.38
N GLY A 215 8.35 6.15 -4.66
CA GLY A 215 7.37 5.26 -5.28
C GLY A 215 5.94 5.46 -4.77
N ILE A 216 5.63 6.64 -4.21
CA ILE A 216 4.29 6.96 -3.71
C ILE A 216 3.35 7.33 -4.87
N VAL A 217 3.91 7.89 -5.94
CA VAL A 217 3.23 8.18 -7.21
C VAL A 217 4.08 7.67 -8.36
N GLU A 218 3.43 7.22 -9.42
CA GLU A 218 4.07 6.79 -10.65
C GLU A 218 3.99 7.89 -11.71
N ILE A 219 4.96 7.94 -12.62
CA ILE A 219 4.88 8.81 -13.80
C ILE A 219 3.95 8.10 -14.77
N GLN A 220 2.75 8.62 -14.97
CA GLN A 220 1.90 8.18 -16.08
C GLN A 220 2.59 8.59 -17.37
N SER A 221 3.05 7.60 -18.14
CA SER A 221 3.60 7.78 -19.50
C SER A 221 2.51 7.89 -20.54
#